data_dc1ab966b9827473357fc6e92a68705e
#
_entry.id   dc1ab966b9827473357fc6e92a68705e
#
_cell.length_a   1.000
_cell.length_b   1.000
_cell.length_c   1.000
_cell.angle_alpha   90.00
_cell.angle_beta   90.00
_cell.angle_gamma   90.00
#
_symmetry.space_group_name_H-M   'P 1'
#
loop_
_entity.id
_entity.type
_entity.pdbx_description
1 polymer ?
#
loop_
_entity_poly.entity_id
_entity_poly.type
_entity_poly.pdbx_seq_one_letter_code
_entity_poly.pdbx_strand_id
1 'polypeptide(L)'
;VPCRNLDLFLQGEDGVRRTLGRGEGELALLEGAMGYYDGVAGTERASAYEVARLTDCPVLLTLRPKGSALSLAAQVRGMQSFRPQSHLAGLLLADCTAAMADYLRPILERETGLPVLGFLPPMPEAAFESRHLGLLTAGEIADFQTRMAHLGRQAEQTIDLDRLLEICKKVYITQNPQENCAPVCRIAVARDEAFCFLYQDNLDALREAGAELCFFSPLRDAAIPEGTAGLYLPGGYPELYAETLSKNRAMRQSVAAAVDVGMPTVAECGGFLYLQRELEDREGRSYPMCGVLPGRGFATERLQRFGYQTLTAKSDSLLFRAGEDVPAHEFHHWDCTENGEALCSERPDGRSWRCGYVTETLYAAFPHLHFGGGTPLAERFVKACEEYGKHL
;
A
#
# COMPACT_ATOMS: atom_id res chain seq x y z
N VAL A 1 2.53 9.80 12.75
CA VAL A 1 3.45 10.19 11.67
C VAL A 1 2.78 9.84 10.35
N PRO A 2 2.72 10.74 9.37
CA PRO A 2 2.22 10.44 8.02
C PRO A 2 3.03 9.29 7.40
N CYS A 3 2.34 8.33 6.79
CA CYS A 3 2.96 7.19 6.12
C CYS A 3 2.50 7.17 4.65
N ARG A 4 3.44 6.93 3.72
CA ARG A 4 3.20 6.90 2.28
C ARG A 4 3.91 5.70 1.65
N ASN A 5 3.42 5.24 0.51
CA ASN A 5 4.06 4.18 -0.24
C ASN A 5 4.98 4.78 -1.32
N LEU A 6 6.21 4.31 -1.37
CA LEU A 6 7.16 4.60 -2.44
C LEU A 6 7.33 3.34 -3.28
N ASP A 7 6.81 3.34 -4.48
CA ASP A 7 6.79 2.16 -5.35
C ASP A 7 7.12 2.55 -6.80
N LEU A 8 8.33 2.21 -7.25
CA LEU A 8 8.81 2.53 -8.59
C LEU A 8 8.04 1.83 -9.70
N PHE A 9 7.44 0.66 -9.45
CA PHE A 9 6.65 -0.04 -10.45
C PHE A 9 5.31 0.66 -10.69
N LEU A 10 4.65 1.09 -9.61
CA LEU A 10 3.32 1.70 -9.67
C LEU A 10 3.36 3.19 -10.01
N GLN A 11 4.36 3.91 -9.49
CA GLN A 11 4.43 5.37 -9.56
C GLN A 11 5.40 5.89 -10.62
N GLY A 12 6.39 5.07 -11.01
CA GLY A 12 7.54 5.54 -11.79
C GLY A 12 8.45 6.48 -10.97
N GLU A 13 9.54 6.94 -11.57
CA GLU A 13 10.53 7.80 -10.89
C GLU A 13 9.94 9.13 -10.44
N ASP A 14 9.18 9.80 -11.31
CA ASP A 14 8.57 11.10 -10.99
C ASP A 14 7.51 11.00 -9.89
N GLY A 15 6.73 9.92 -9.87
CA GLY A 15 5.76 9.65 -8.82
C GLY A 15 6.44 9.44 -7.46
N VAL A 16 7.51 8.64 -7.41
CA VAL A 16 8.30 8.44 -6.18
C VAL A 16 8.89 9.75 -5.67
N ARG A 17 9.47 10.58 -6.56
CA ARG A 17 10.00 11.89 -6.18
C ARG A 17 8.91 12.83 -5.64
N ARG A 18 7.74 12.86 -6.29
CA ARG A 18 6.58 13.66 -5.80
C ARG A 18 6.12 13.20 -4.43
N THR A 19 5.95 11.88 -4.23
CA THR A 19 5.53 11.31 -2.95
C THR A 19 6.51 11.62 -1.83
N LEU A 20 7.81 11.50 -2.07
CA LEU A 20 8.84 11.88 -1.11
C LEU A 20 8.79 13.39 -0.80
N GLY A 21 8.51 14.23 -1.82
CA GLY A 21 8.37 15.69 -1.69
C GLY A 21 7.17 16.17 -0.89
N ARG A 22 6.17 15.33 -0.71
CA ARG A 22 4.97 15.60 0.11
C ARG A 22 5.20 15.40 1.61
N GLY A 23 6.39 14.94 2.02
CA GLY A 23 6.75 14.79 3.42
C GLY A 23 6.77 16.15 4.14
N GLU A 24 6.08 16.26 5.28
CA GLU A 24 6.03 17.49 6.11
C GLU A 24 7.07 17.45 7.23
N GLY A 25 7.81 16.35 7.40
CA GLY A 25 8.79 16.16 8.46
C GLY A 25 10.18 16.66 8.11
N GLU A 26 10.99 16.90 9.14
CA GLU A 26 12.42 17.22 8.99
C GLU A 26 13.25 16.00 8.59
N LEU A 27 12.73 14.78 8.79
CA LEU A 27 13.37 13.51 8.47
C LEU A 27 12.37 12.58 7.78
N ALA A 28 12.79 11.97 6.67
CA ALA A 28 12.08 10.88 6.02
C ALA A 28 12.76 9.54 6.36
N LEU A 29 11.99 8.59 6.87
CA LEU A 29 12.42 7.21 7.08
C LEU A 29 11.77 6.31 6.05
N LEU A 30 12.57 5.66 5.20
CA LEU A 30 12.11 4.73 4.18
C LEU A 30 12.33 3.30 4.68
N GLU A 31 11.27 2.53 4.82
CA GLU A 31 11.34 1.10 5.16
C GLU A 31 11.39 0.25 3.88
N GLY A 32 12.43 -0.57 3.75
CA GLY A 32 12.52 -1.58 2.70
C GLY A 32 11.68 -2.81 3.07
N ALA A 33 10.61 -3.08 2.33
CA ALA A 33 9.65 -4.16 2.64
C ALA A 33 10.15 -5.57 2.31
N MET A 34 11.12 -5.70 1.40
CA MET A 34 11.69 -6.97 0.94
C MET A 34 13.21 -6.95 1.13
N GLY A 35 13.92 -7.97 0.64
CA GLY A 35 15.38 -7.90 0.57
C GLY A 35 15.83 -6.70 -0.25
N TYR A 36 16.94 -6.10 0.13
CA TYR A 36 17.41 -4.81 -0.42
C TYR A 36 17.47 -4.77 -1.96
N TYR A 37 17.88 -5.87 -2.59
CA TYR A 37 17.97 -6.01 -4.04
C TYR A 37 16.79 -6.75 -4.67
N ASP A 38 15.81 -7.14 -3.87
CA ASP A 38 14.69 -7.94 -4.36
C ASP A 38 13.62 -7.02 -4.98
N GLY A 39 13.48 -7.09 -6.27
CA GLY A 39 12.50 -6.35 -7.04
C GLY A 39 11.65 -7.25 -7.94
N VAL A 40 11.11 -6.67 -8.98
CA VAL A 40 10.15 -7.32 -9.88
C VAL A 40 10.77 -8.54 -10.55
N ALA A 41 10.07 -9.69 -10.45
CA ALA A 41 10.44 -10.95 -11.11
C ALA A 41 11.88 -11.43 -10.83
N GLY A 42 12.40 -11.20 -9.62
CA GLY A 42 13.74 -11.61 -9.23
C GLY A 42 14.86 -10.75 -9.81
N THR A 43 14.54 -9.57 -10.26
CA THR A 43 15.49 -8.54 -10.69
C THR A 43 15.60 -7.44 -9.63
N GLU A 44 16.51 -6.48 -9.83
CA GLU A 44 16.60 -5.29 -8.98
C GLU A 44 15.57 -4.20 -9.30
N ARG A 45 14.81 -4.36 -10.39
CA ARG A 45 13.81 -3.38 -10.83
C ARG A 45 12.75 -3.14 -9.75
N ALA A 46 12.55 -1.87 -9.39
CA ALA A 46 11.64 -1.41 -8.35
C ALA A 46 11.96 -1.97 -6.93
N SER A 47 13.21 -2.37 -6.68
CA SER A 47 13.70 -2.75 -5.36
C SER A 47 13.97 -1.54 -4.46
N ALA A 48 14.19 -1.80 -3.17
CA ALA A 48 14.66 -0.77 -2.22
C ALA A 48 16.01 -0.16 -2.66
N TYR A 49 16.87 -0.93 -3.33
CA TYR A 49 18.10 -0.45 -3.93
C TYR A 49 17.86 0.61 -5.00
N GLU A 50 16.93 0.38 -5.93
CA GLU A 50 16.62 1.39 -6.95
C GLU A 50 15.99 2.65 -6.34
N VAL A 51 15.13 2.52 -5.33
CA VAL A 51 14.59 3.67 -4.60
C VAL A 51 15.72 4.45 -3.93
N ALA A 52 16.62 3.77 -3.22
CA ALA A 52 17.76 4.43 -2.56
C ALA A 52 18.66 5.16 -3.57
N ARG A 53 18.93 4.56 -4.73
CA ARG A 53 19.70 5.16 -5.81
C ARG A 53 19.00 6.37 -6.44
N LEU A 54 17.70 6.28 -6.67
CA LEU A 54 16.88 7.37 -7.22
C LEU A 54 16.84 8.60 -6.31
N THR A 55 16.80 8.35 -5.00
CA THR A 55 16.65 9.39 -3.98
C THR A 55 17.96 9.81 -3.34
N ASP A 56 19.07 9.16 -3.69
CA ASP A 56 20.40 9.29 -3.05
C ASP A 56 20.34 9.11 -1.52
N CYS A 57 19.39 8.29 -1.03
CA CYS A 57 19.23 8.04 0.40
C CYS A 57 20.33 7.11 0.93
N PRO A 58 20.97 7.43 2.07
CA PRO A 58 21.84 6.50 2.77
C PRO A 58 21.03 5.34 3.34
N VAL A 59 21.61 4.15 3.29
CA VAL A 59 20.92 2.91 3.67
C VAL A 59 21.51 2.34 4.96
N LEU A 60 20.67 2.08 5.94
CA LEU A 60 21.02 1.35 7.15
C LEU A 60 20.63 -0.11 6.98
N LEU A 61 21.61 -1.00 6.96
CA LEU A 61 21.34 -2.43 6.85
C LEU A 61 21.10 -3.03 8.23
N THR A 62 19.88 -3.55 8.43
CA THR A 62 19.53 -4.25 9.67
C THR A 62 19.93 -5.73 9.57
N LEU A 63 20.70 -6.21 10.54
CA LEU A 63 21.27 -7.54 10.59
C LEU A 63 20.80 -8.30 11.83
N ARG A 64 20.52 -9.59 11.69
CA ARG A 64 20.29 -10.51 12.81
C ARG A 64 21.46 -11.47 12.92
N PRO A 65 22.36 -11.29 13.91
CA PRO A 65 23.60 -12.07 14.04
C PRO A 65 23.34 -13.46 14.64
N LYS A 66 22.45 -14.24 14.06
CA LYS A 66 22.11 -15.57 14.56
C LYS A 66 23.16 -16.60 14.13
N GLY A 67 24.05 -16.99 15.07
CA GLY A 67 25.04 -18.05 14.86
C GLY A 67 26.19 -17.67 13.91
N SER A 68 26.42 -16.39 13.64
CA SER A 68 27.51 -15.93 12.76
C SER A 68 28.21 -14.69 13.32
N ALA A 69 29.53 -14.59 13.09
CA ALA A 69 30.36 -13.44 13.45
C ALA A 69 31.10 -12.91 12.22
N LEU A 70 32.30 -13.44 11.90
CA LEU A 70 33.04 -13.03 10.71
C LEU A 70 32.28 -13.29 9.40
N SER A 71 31.49 -14.37 9.35
CA SER A 71 30.61 -14.67 8.20
C SER A 71 29.54 -13.59 7.98
N LEU A 72 29.11 -12.89 9.02
CA LEU A 72 28.19 -11.75 8.91
C LEU A 72 28.85 -10.59 8.16
N ALA A 73 30.13 -10.32 8.43
CA ALA A 73 30.90 -9.31 7.69
C ALA A 73 31.02 -9.67 6.19
N ALA A 74 31.21 -10.96 5.88
CA ALA A 74 31.23 -11.42 4.49
C ALA A 74 29.89 -11.20 3.77
N GLN A 75 28.75 -11.39 4.46
CA GLN A 75 27.42 -11.08 3.92
C GLN A 75 27.28 -9.57 3.63
N VAL A 76 27.68 -8.71 4.56
CA VAL A 76 27.66 -7.25 4.36
C VAL A 76 28.55 -6.82 3.20
N ARG A 77 29.76 -7.38 3.10
CA ARG A 77 30.68 -7.12 1.97
C ARG A 77 30.05 -7.55 0.64
N GLY A 78 29.37 -8.70 0.62
CA GLY A 78 28.57 -9.13 -0.53
C GLY A 78 27.52 -8.11 -0.92
N MET A 79 26.75 -7.62 0.05
CA MET A 79 25.75 -6.57 -0.17
C MET A 79 26.37 -5.27 -0.70
N GLN A 80 27.51 -4.84 -0.15
CA GLN A 80 28.20 -3.63 -0.61
C GLN A 80 28.67 -3.71 -2.06
N SER A 81 29.13 -4.88 -2.51
CA SER A 81 29.79 -5.07 -3.81
C SER A 81 28.87 -5.68 -4.88
N PHE A 82 27.68 -6.15 -4.51
CA PHE A 82 26.76 -6.83 -5.43
C PHE A 82 26.28 -5.93 -6.57
N ARG A 83 26.08 -4.64 -6.29
CA ARG A 83 25.72 -3.63 -7.28
C ARG A 83 26.51 -2.35 -7.04
N PRO A 84 26.76 -1.54 -8.10
CA PRO A 84 27.37 -0.23 -7.95
C PRO A 84 26.53 0.68 -7.05
N GLN A 85 27.19 1.54 -6.28
CA GLN A 85 26.47 2.53 -5.45
C GLN A 85 25.41 1.90 -4.55
N SER A 86 25.80 0.93 -3.72
CA SER A 86 24.88 0.25 -2.80
C SER A 86 24.23 1.17 -1.77
N HIS A 87 24.72 2.42 -1.62
CA HIS A 87 24.28 3.41 -0.63
C HIS A 87 24.31 2.93 0.84
N LEU A 88 24.89 1.75 1.11
CA LEU A 88 25.05 1.26 2.49
C LEU A 88 25.97 2.20 3.27
N ALA A 89 25.43 2.80 4.33
CA ALA A 89 26.09 3.85 5.12
C ALA A 89 26.25 3.47 6.60
N GLY A 90 25.54 2.44 7.07
CA GLY A 90 25.63 1.98 8.44
C GLY A 90 24.95 0.64 8.69
N LEU A 91 25.19 0.07 9.85
CA LEU A 91 24.68 -1.22 10.29
C LEU A 91 23.88 -1.08 11.59
N LEU A 92 22.75 -1.78 11.69
CA LEU A 92 22.00 -1.97 12.92
C LEU A 92 21.89 -3.46 13.23
N LEU A 93 22.06 -3.85 14.51
CA LEU A 93 21.95 -5.24 14.93
C LEU A 93 20.58 -5.46 15.60
N ALA A 94 19.73 -6.31 15.04
CA ALA A 94 18.43 -6.67 15.61
C ALA A 94 18.50 -8.05 16.30
N ASP A 95 17.63 -8.26 17.31
CA ASP A 95 17.65 -9.46 18.15
C ASP A 95 19.03 -9.79 18.71
N CYS A 96 19.77 -8.76 19.13
CA CYS A 96 21.18 -8.83 19.51
C CYS A 96 21.37 -8.33 20.94
N THR A 97 22.00 -9.12 21.80
CA THR A 97 22.33 -8.69 23.17
C THR A 97 23.50 -7.68 23.16
N ALA A 98 23.64 -6.88 24.21
CA ALA A 98 24.72 -5.91 24.36
C ALA A 98 26.12 -6.59 24.22
N ALA A 99 26.34 -7.70 24.92
CA ALA A 99 27.59 -8.45 24.85
C ALA A 99 27.92 -8.95 23.44
N MET A 100 26.91 -9.36 22.67
CA MET A 100 27.09 -9.76 21.28
C MET A 100 27.36 -8.56 20.37
N ALA A 101 26.69 -7.44 20.60
CA ALA A 101 26.92 -6.21 19.87
C ALA A 101 28.34 -5.70 20.08
N ASP A 102 28.82 -5.69 21.32
CA ASP A 102 30.21 -5.30 21.68
C ASP A 102 31.26 -6.21 21.03
N TYR A 103 30.98 -7.51 20.94
CA TYR A 103 31.84 -8.48 20.26
C TYR A 103 31.85 -8.28 18.73
N LEU A 104 30.69 -8.04 18.12
CA LEU A 104 30.54 -7.95 16.66
C LEU A 104 30.98 -6.59 16.09
N ARG A 105 30.78 -5.50 16.82
CA ARG A 105 31.08 -4.13 16.35
C ARG A 105 32.47 -4.00 15.77
N PRO A 106 33.57 -4.31 16.49
CA PRO A 106 34.93 -4.14 15.95
C PRO A 106 35.22 -5.05 14.75
N ILE A 107 34.57 -6.22 14.67
CA ILE A 107 34.71 -7.13 13.53
C ILE A 107 34.04 -6.52 12.30
N LEU A 108 32.78 -6.12 12.42
CA LEU A 108 31.99 -5.58 11.31
C LEU A 108 32.60 -4.28 10.79
N GLU A 109 32.97 -3.34 11.67
CA GLU A 109 33.55 -2.06 11.27
C GLU A 109 34.87 -2.23 10.57
N ARG A 110 35.78 -3.09 11.09
CA ARG A 110 37.08 -3.39 10.46
C ARG A 110 36.93 -4.02 9.07
N GLU A 111 36.04 -5.00 8.94
CA GLU A 111 35.92 -5.79 7.70
C GLU A 111 35.08 -5.08 6.63
N THR A 112 34.11 -4.25 7.01
CA THR A 112 33.18 -3.63 6.06
C THR A 112 33.46 -2.15 5.83
N GLY A 113 34.13 -1.47 6.77
CA GLY A 113 34.28 -0.02 6.78
C GLY A 113 33.02 0.75 7.13
N LEU A 114 31.90 0.06 7.46
CA LEU A 114 30.64 0.68 7.83
C LEU A 114 30.52 0.78 9.35
N PRO A 115 30.01 1.91 9.90
CA PRO A 115 29.78 2.04 11.34
C PRO A 115 28.62 1.11 11.78
N VAL A 116 28.76 0.49 12.94
CA VAL A 116 27.67 -0.17 13.65
C VAL A 116 27.01 0.87 14.55
N LEU A 117 25.86 1.38 14.16
CA LEU A 117 25.15 2.47 14.85
C LEU A 117 24.48 2.03 16.15
N GLY A 118 24.26 0.75 16.34
CA GLY A 118 23.67 0.24 17.57
C GLY A 118 23.03 -1.13 17.39
N PHE A 119 22.22 -1.47 18.40
CA PHE A 119 21.52 -2.73 18.42
C PHE A 119 20.14 -2.60 19.08
N LEU A 120 19.24 -3.54 18.78
CA LEU A 120 18.00 -3.76 19.53
C LEU A 120 18.03 -5.18 20.12
N PRO A 121 17.85 -5.35 21.43
CA PRO A 121 17.74 -6.67 22.05
C PRO A 121 16.42 -7.36 21.65
N PRO A 122 16.28 -8.66 21.90
CA PRO A 122 14.97 -9.31 21.82
C PRO A 122 13.97 -8.63 22.77
N MET A 123 12.80 -8.23 22.25
CA MET A 123 11.76 -7.51 22.99
C MET A 123 10.40 -8.19 22.77
N PRO A 124 10.14 -9.35 23.42
CA PRO A 124 8.88 -10.09 23.24
C PRO A 124 7.64 -9.25 23.62
N GLU A 125 7.77 -8.38 24.63
CA GLU A 125 6.70 -7.49 25.09
C GLU A 125 6.32 -6.39 24.11
N ALA A 126 7.18 -6.12 23.13
CA ALA A 126 6.94 -5.17 22.06
C ALA A 126 6.68 -5.84 20.70
N ALA A 127 6.57 -7.17 20.68
CA ALA A 127 6.27 -7.91 19.46
C ALA A 127 4.82 -7.66 19.01
N PHE A 128 4.65 -7.54 17.69
CA PHE A 128 3.34 -7.41 17.07
C PHE A 128 2.92 -8.74 16.46
N GLU A 129 1.65 -9.09 16.66
CA GLU A 129 1.07 -10.27 16.03
C GLU A 129 0.89 -10.04 14.52
N SER A 130 1.15 -11.07 13.74
CA SER A 130 0.95 -11.06 12.29
C SER A 130 -0.34 -11.80 11.94
N ARG A 131 -1.14 -11.24 11.04
CA ARG A 131 -2.24 -11.94 10.35
C ARG A 131 -1.70 -12.72 9.15
N HIS A 132 -2.52 -13.61 8.60
CA HIS A 132 -2.17 -14.34 7.36
C HIS A 132 -1.88 -13.40 6.17
N LEU A 133 -2.38 -12.18 6.19
CA LEU A 133 -2.24 -11.15 5.17
C LEU A 133 -1.56 -9.86 5.71
N GLY A 134 -0.57 -10.00 6.55
CA GLY A 134 0.15 -8.86 7.10
C GLY A 134 -0.12 -8.63 8.58
N LEU A 135 0.34 -7.50 9.09
CA LEU A 135 0.20 -7.11 10.48
C LEU A 135 -1.23 -6.63 10.79
N LEU A 136 -1.61 -6.71 12.07
CA LEU A 136 -2.76 -5.96 12.57
C LEU A 136 -2.54 -4.46 12.33
N THR A 137 -3.61 -3.75 11.97
CA THR A 137 -3.49 -2.29 11.83
C THR A 137 -3.23 -1.64 13.20
N ALA A 138 -2.55 -0.50 13.22
CA ALA A 138 -2.24 0.20 14.46
C ALA A 138 -3.47 0.51 15.33
N GLY A 139 -4.63 0.72 14.70
CA GLY A 139 -5.90 0.97 15.37
C GLY A 139 -6.52 -0.25 16.07
N GLU A 140 -6.11 -1.46 15.67
CA GLU A 140 -6.61 -2.73 16.24
C GLU A 140 -5.77 -3.23 17.42
N ILE A 141 -4.59 -2.65 17.65
CA ILE A 141 -3.69 -3.05 18.75
C ILE A 141 -3.95 -2.16 19.96
N ALA A 142 -4.58 -2.71 20.99
CA ALA A 142 -5.03 -1.96 22.16
C ALA A 142 -3.90 -1.23 22.91
N ASP A 143 -2.70 -1.79 22.94
CA ASP A 143 -1.53 -1.26 23.66
C ASP A 143 -0.43 -0.73 22.72
N PHE A 144 -0.78 -0.43 21.46
CA PHE A 144 0.15 0.01 20.43
C PHE A 144 1.08 1.15 20.89
N GLN A 145 0.52 2.21 21.45
CA GLN A 145 1.30 3.37 21.92
C GLN A 145 2.29 3.01 23.02
N THR A 146 1.90 2.11 23.92
CA THR A 146 2.78 1.65 25.02
C THR A 146 3.95 0.84 24.46
N ARG A 147 3.70 -0.07 23.53
CA ARG A 147 4.76 -0.86 22.85
C ARG A 147 5.70 0.04 22.06
N MET A 148 5.15 1.01 21.31
CA MET A 148 5.96 1.97 20.56
C MET A 148 6.84 2.85 21.47
N ALA A 149 6.29 3.32 22.59
CA ALA A 149 7.06 4.07 23.58
C ALA A 149 8.17 3.23 24.22
N HIS A 150 7.94 1.93 24.41
CA HIS A 150 8.97 1.02 24.93
C HIS A 150 10.10 0.81 23.91
N LEU A 151 9.75 0.53 22.65
CA LEU A 151 10.73 0.43 21.56
C LEU A 151 11.54 1.72 21.38
N GLY A 152 10.88 2.89 21.47
CA GLY A 152 11.54 4.19 21.36
C GLY A 152 12.58 4.40 22.46
N ARG A 153 12.22 4.17 23.73
CA ARG A 153 13.18 4.26 24.86
C ARG A 153 14.34 3.29 24.73
N GLN A 154 14.11 2.08 24.23
CA GLN A 154 15.18 1.12 23.97
C GLN A 154 16.10 1.61 22.87
N ALA A 155 15.56 2.14 21.78
CA ALA A 155 16.34 2.70 20.67
C ALA A 155 17.23 3.87 21.14
N GLU A 156 16.68 4.81 21.94
CA GLU A 156 17.44 5.91 22.54
C GLU A 156 18.64 5.44 23.38
N GLN A 157 18.54 4.28 24.03
CA GLN A 157 19.60 3.74 24.88
C GLN A 157 20.67 2.98 24.11
N THR A 158 20.35 2.40 22.96
CA THR A 158 21.21 1.41 22.30
C THR A 158 21.56 1.74 20.86
N ILE A 159 20.98 2.82 20.30
CA ILE A 159 21.31 3.32 18.97
C ILE A 159 21.90 4.71 19.08
N ASP A 160 23.02 4.94 18.41
CA ASP A 160 23.66 6.25 18.29
C ASP A 160 22.86 7.11 17.27
N LEU A 161 21.82 7.78 17.81
CA LEU A 161 20.91 8.60 17.00
C LEU A 161 21.60 9.84 16.44
N ASP A 162 22.58 10.42 17.14
CA ASP A 162 23.33 11.59 16.65
C ASP A 162 24.13 11.21 15.41
N ARG A 163 24.86 10.10 15.47
CA ARG A 163 25.63 9.60 14.32
C ARG A 163 24.72 9.15 13.17
N LEU A 164 23.54 8.62 13.47
CA LEU A 164 22.53 8.32 12.47
C LEU A 164 22.09 9.58 11.72
N LEU A 165 21.80 10.67 12.44
CA LEU A 165 21.44 11.96 11.84
C LEU A 165 22.60 12.57 11.02
N GLU A 166 23.86 12.37 11.43
CA GLU A 166 25.02 12.80 10.64
C GLU A 166 25.14 12.07 9.29
N ILE A 167 24.70 10.81 9.23
CA ILE A 167 24.68 10.02 7.98
C ILE A 167 23.57 10.51 7.05
N CYS A 168 22.46 11.06 7.59
CA CYS A 168 21.35 11.55 6.81
C CYS A 168 21.77 12.70 5.90
N LYS A 169 21.48 12.58 4.63
CA LYS A 169 21.74 13.64 3.65
C LYS A 169 20.59 14.63 3.62
N LYS A 170 20.90 15.92 3.42
CA LYS A 170 19.87 16.91 3.12
C LYS A 170 19.39 16.70 1.68
N VAL A 171 18.15 16.33 1.53
CA VAL A 171 17.48 16.25 0.23
C VAL A 171 16.64 17.49 0.05
N TYR A 172 16.93 18.29 -0.98
CA TYR A 172 16.09 19.41 -1.36
C TYR A 172 15.00 18.90 -2.28
N ILE A 173 13.79 18.74 -1.74
CA ILE A 173 12.63 18.31 -2.49
C ILE A 173 11.83 19.56 -2.83
N THR A 174 11.62 19.81 -4.11
CA THR A 174 10.76 20.88 -4.56
C THR A 174 9.32 20.51 -4.21
N GLN A 175 8.76 21.15 -3.19
CA GLN A 175 7.32 21.07 -2.94
C GLN A 175 6.62 21.84 -4.06
N ASN A 176 5.81 21.17 -4.86
CA ASN A 176 4.84 21.86 -5.69
C ASN A 176 3.73 22.35 -4.76
N PRO A 177 3.53 23.67 -4.59
CA PRO A 177 2.41 24.17 -3.82
C PRO A 177 1.13 23.64 -4.47
N GLN A 178 0.28 22.98 -3.67
CA GLN A 178 -1.08 22.65 -4.09
C GLN A 178 -1.82 23.95 -4.37
N GLU A 179 -2.21 24.20 -5.61
CA GLU A 179 -3.20 25.22 -5.91
C GLU A 179 -4.52 24.77 -5.31
N ASN A 180 -4.99 25.45 -4.28
CA ASN A 180 -6.31 25.24 -3.69
C ASN A 180 -7.39 25.70 -4.69
N CYS A 181 -7.72 24.87 -5.66
CA CYS A 181 -8.90 25.03 -6.48
C CYS A 181 -10.16 24.70 -5.66
N ALA A 182 -11.24 25.45 -5.86
CA ALA A 182 -12.53 25.08 -5.28
C ALA A 182 -12.94 23.66 -5.77
N PRO A 183 -13.44 22.79 -4.89
CA PRO A 183 -13.84 21.45 -5.29
C PRO A 183 -14.92 21.48 -6.39
N VAL A 184 -14.74 20.64 -7.41
CA VAL A 184 -15.68 20.52 -8.54
C VAL A 184 -16.70 19.41 -8.33
N CYS A 185 -16.39 18.45 -7.45
CA CYS A 185 -17.30 17.35 -7.10
C CYS A 185 -16.99 16.82 -5.69
N ARG A 186 -17.93 16.05 -5.14
CA ARG A 186 -17.75 15.31 -3.87
C ARG A 186 -17.66 13.80 -4.13
N ILE A 187 -16.63 13.16 -3.59
CA ILE A 187 -16.41 11.71 -3.68
C ILE A 187 -16.53 11.10 -2.27
N ALA A 188 -17.44 10.14 -2.11
CA ALA A 188 -17.54 9.34 -0.91
C ALA A 188 -16.47 8.21 -0.94
N VAL A 189 -15.67 8.13 0.12
CA VAL A 189 -14.61 7.14 0.27
C VAL A 189 -14.92 6.24 1.47
N ALA A 190 -15.07 4.94 1.23
CA ALA A 190 -15.26 3.99 2.31
C ALA A 190 -13.98 3.89 3.16
N ARG A 191 -14.13 4.01 4.47
CA ARG A 191 -12.99 3.94 5.40
C ARG A 191 -13.43 3.47 6.77
N ASP A 192 -13.12 2.23 7.07
CA ASP A 192 -13.27 1.60 8.38
C ASP A 192 -12.36 0.35 8.46
N GLU A 193 -12.59 -0.52 9.43
CA GLU A 193 -11.76 -1.72 9.64
C GLU A 193 -11.90 -2.73 8.50
N ALA A 194 -13.02 -2.73 7.77
CA ALA A 194 -13.24 -3.57 6.59
C ALA A 194 -12.65 -2.97 5.31
N PHE A 195 -12.47 -1.64 5.24
CA PHE A 195 -12.00 -0.87 4.08
C PHE A 195 -10.85 0.04 4.50
N CYS A 196 -9.70 -0.55 4.77
CA CYS A 196 -8.55 0.15 5.36
C CYS A 196 -7.33 0.23 4.45
N PHE A 197 -7.34 -0.41 3.27
CA PHE A 197 -6.22 -0.38 2.34
C PHE A 197 -6.39 0.77 1.34
N LEU A 198 -5.87 1.93 1.73
CA LEU A 198 -5.92 3.18 0.98
C LEU A 198 -4.51 3.76 0.83
N TYR A 199 -4.07 3.99 -0.39
CA TYR A 199 -2.89 4.81 -0.64
C TYR A 199 -3.21 6.28 -0.33
N GLN A 200 -2.43 6.90 0.57
CA GLN A 200 -2.60 8.33 0.86
C GLN A 200 -2.41 9.17 -0.41
N ASP A 201 -1.51 8.76 -1.29
CA ASP A 201 -1.26 9.45 -2.56
C ASP A 201 -2.45 9.37 -3.53
N ASN A 202 -3.30 8.33 -3.47
CA ASN A 202 -4.56 8.28 -4.22
C ASN A 202 -5.53 9.34 -3.73
N LEU A 203 -5.65 9.51 -2.41
CA LEU A 203 -6.51 10.55 -1.82
C LEU A 203 -6.03 11.95 -2.17
N ASP A 204 -4.71 12.16 -2.16
CA ASP A 204 -4.12 13.44 -2.53
C ASP A 204 -4.30 13.74 -4.02
N ALA A 205 -4.10 12.75 -4.90
CA ALA A 205 -4.32 12.91 -6.33
C ALA A 205 -5.79 13.27 -6.66
N LEU A 206 -6.76 12.66 -5.96
CA LEU A 206 -8.17 13.02 -6.12
C LEU A 206 -8.45 14.47 -5.69
N ARG A 207 -7.85 14.94 -4.58
CA ARG A 207 -7.97 16.32 -4.13
C ARG A 207 -7.32 17.30 -5.12
N GLU A 208 -6.13 16.97 -5.60
CA GLU A 208 -5.41 17.75 -6.61
C GLU A 208 -6.19 17.85 -7.93
N ALA A 209 -6.94 16.79 -8.28
CA ALA A 209 -7.84 16.80 -9.43
C ALA A 209 -9.15 17.58 -9.18
N GLY A 210 -9.39 18.09 -7.97
CA GLY A 210 -10.54 18.91 -7.63
C GLY A 210 -11.66 18.21 -6.86
N ALA A 211 -11.42 17.05 -6.25
CA ALA A 211 -12.42 16.37 -5.44
C ALA A 211 -12.43 16.85 -3.98
N GLU A 212 -13.62 17.11 -3.43
CA GLU A 212 -13.86 17.05 -1.98
C GLU A 212 -14.07 15.60 -1.56
N LEU A 213 -13.26 15.09 -0.62
CA LEU A 213 -13.39 13.72 -0.12
C LEU A 213 -14.21 13.69 1.17
N CYS A 214 -15.29 12.90 1.18
CA CYS A 214 -16.07 12.61 2.38
C CYS A 214 -15.96 11.13 2.73
N PHE A 215 -15.55 10.84 3.97
CA PHE A 215 -15.38 9.47 4.42
C PHE A 215 -16.65 8.94 5.05
N PHE A 216 -16.92 7.64 4.84
CA PHE A 216 -18.04 6.93 5.46
C PHE A 216 -17.63 5.50 5.84
N SER A 217 -18.40 4.90 6.76
CA SER A 217 -18.15 3.55 7.24
C SER A 217 -19.23 2.59 6.76
N PRO A 218 -18.95 1.68 5.82
CA PRO A 218 -19.89 0.61 5.47
C PRO A 218 -20.32 -0.26 6.65
N LEU A 219 -19.51 -0.36 7.69
CA LEU A 219 -19.84 -1.11 8.91
C LEU A 219 -20.87 -0.39 9.80
N ARG A 220 -20.88 0.97 9.82
CA ARG A 220 -21.61 1.75 10.85
C ARG A 220 -22.63 2.72 10.30
N ASP A 221 -22.38 3.32 9.13
CA ASP A 221 -23.29 4.31 8.56
C ASP A 221 -24.45 3.65 7.84
N ALA A 222 -25.59 4.33 7.78
CA ALA A 222 -26.82 3.78 7.16
C ALA A 222 -26.86 3.99 5.63
N ALA A 223 -26.12 4.97 5.11
CA ALA A 223 -26.08 5.31 3.69
C ALA A 223 -24.77 6.01 3.34
N ILE A 224 -24.46 6.09 2.03
CA ILE A 224 -23.40 6.99 1.53
C ILE A 224 -23.77 8.44 1.83
N PRO A 225 -22.79 9.35 2.05
CA PRO A 225 -23.05 10.76 2.33
C PRO A 225 -23.85 11.45 1.23
N GLU A 226 -24.77 12.33 1.60
CA GLU A 226 -25.56 13.12 0.66
C GLU A 226 -24.70 14.07 -0.18
N GLY A 227 -25.16 14.38 -1.40
CA GLY A 227 -24.44 15.26 -2.34
C GLY A 227 -23.17 14.62 -2.93
N THR A 228 -23.03 13.30 -2.83
CA THR A 228 -21.93 12.54 -3.40
C THR A 228 -22.14 12.35 -4.90
N ALA A 229 -21.11 12.66 -5.69
CA ALA A 229 -21.10 12.47 -7.14
C ALA A 229 -20.14 11.34 -7.61
N GLY A 230 -19.43 10.71 -6.69
CA GLY A 230 -18.56 9.57 -6.97
C GLY A 230 -18.35 8.70 -5.74
N LEU A 231 -18.04 7.42 -5.95
CA LEU A 231 -17.87 6.43 -4.91
C LEU A 231 -16.52 5.71 -5.05
N TYR A 232 -15.73 5.71 -3.98
CA TYR A 232 -14.48 4.94 -3.90
C TYR A 232 -14.57 3.92 -2.77
N LEU A 233 -14.58 2.63 -3.14
CA LEU A 233 -14.58 1.47 -2.27
C LEU A 233 -13.19 0.80 -2.35
N PRO A 234 -12.26 1.11 -1.43
CA PRO A 234 -10.90 0.59 -1.48
C PRO A 234 -10.83 -0.86 -1.03
N GLY A 235 -9.61 -1.38 -1.03
CA GLY A 235 -9.30 -2.68 -0.45
C GLY A 235 -9.40 -2.72 1.06
N GLY A 236 -9.21 -3.91 1.61
CA GLY A 236 -9.27 -4.19 3.04
C GLY A 236 -9.62 -5.65 3.29
N TYR A 237 -10.35 -5.88 4.36
CA TYR A 237 -10.69 -7.22 4.87
C TYR A 237 -12.20 -7.38 5.09
N PRO A 238 -13.06 -7.19 4.07
CA PRO A 238 -14.50 -7.29 4.24
C PRO A 238 -14.95 -8.68 4.67
N GLU A 239 -14.20 -9.72 4.35
CA GLU A 239 -14.45 -11.09 4.77
C GLU A 239 -14.39 -11.30 6.28
N LEU A 240 -13.59 -10.51 7.00
CA LEU A 240 -13.54 -10.55 8.47
C LEU A 240 -14.78 -9.93 9.11
N TYR A 241 -15.49 -9.12 8.36
CA TYR A 241 -16.66 -8.35 8.78
C TYR A 241 -17.92 -8.71 7.98
N ALA A 242 -17.89 -9.84 7.24
CA ALA A 242 -18.94 -10.21 6.29
C ALA A 242 -20.32 -10.27 6.94
N GLU A 243 -20.45 -10.83 8.15
CA GLU A 243 -21.71 -10.85 8.89
C GLU A 243 -22.19 -9.43 9.23
N THR A 244 -21.30 -8.56 9.72
CA THR A 244 -21.65 -7.18 10.08
C THR A 244 -22.06 -6.37 8.85
N LEU A 245 -21.31 -6.45 7.76
CA LEU A 245 -21.64 -5.81 6.48
C LEU A 245 -22.98 -6.30 5.95
N SER A 246 -23.28 -7.60 6.07
CA SER A 246 -24.53 -8.18 5.62
C SER A 246 -25.74 -7.67 6.39
N LYS A 247 -25.59 -7.45 7.70
CA LYS A 247 -26.66 -6.90 8.56
C LYS A 247 -26.95 -5.43 8.26
N ASN A 248 -25.98 -4.68 7.75
CA ASN A 248 -26.18 -3.29 7.36
C ASN A 248 -26.86 -3.19 5.98
N ARG A 249 -28.12 -3.63 5.92
CA ARG A 249 -28.90 -3.66 4.69
C ARG A 249 -29.10 -2.28 4.08
N ALA A 250 -29.28 -1.25 4.90
CA ALA A 250 -29.50 0.11 4.43
C ALA A 250 -28.29 0.62 3.63
N MET A 251 -27.09 0.46 4.16
CA MET A 251 -25.85 0.83 3.46
C MET A 251 -25.66 0.03 2.16
N ARG A 252 -25.83 -1.30 2.20
CA ARG A 252 -25.72 -2.13 0.98
C ARG A 252 -26.68 -1.69 -0.12
N GLN A 253 -27.91 -1.35 0.24
CA GLN A 253 -28.91 -0.83 -0.70
C GLN A 253 -28.54 0.57 -1.22
N SER A 254 -28.00 1.44 -0.36
CA SER A 254 -27.51 2.76 -0.76
C SER A 254 -26.37 2.67 -1.78
N VAL A 255 -25.40 1.79 -1.54
CA VAL A 255 -24.27 1.55 -2.48
C VAL A 255 -24.80 0.95 -3.80
N ALA A 256 -25.65 -0.08 -3.73
CA ALA A 256 -26.21 -0.69 -4.94
C ALA A 256 -27.00 0.32 -5.78
N ALA A 257 -27.88 1.10 -5.15
CA ALA A 257 -28.66 2.12 -5.86
C ALA A 257 -27.76 3.19 -6.52
N ALA A 258 -26.68 3.61 -5.86
CA ALA A 258 -25.73 4.57 -6.42
C ALA A 258 -25.04 4.03 -7.68
N VAL A 259 -24.60 2.77 -7.65
CA VAL A 259 -23.95 2.14 -8.82
C VAL A 259 -24.96 1.90 -9.95
N ASP A 260 -26.17 1.43 -9.62
CA ASP A 260 -27.23 1.14 -10.60
C ASP A 260 -27.69 2.39 -11.38
N VAL A 261 -27.69 3.57 -10.74
CA VAL A 261 -28.00 4.84 -11.43
C VAL A 261 -26.79 5.45 -12.15
N GLY A 262 -25.67 4.74 -12.21
CA GLY A 262 -24.49 5.15 -12.97
C GLY A 262 -23.57 6.15 -12.25
N MET A 263 -23.62 6.25 -10.92
CA MET A 263 -22.64 7.05 -10.17
C MET A 263 -21.24 6.50 -10.43
N PRO A 264 -20.27 7.32 -10.89
CA PRO A 264 -18.90 6.89 -11.09
C PRO A 264 -18.34 6.21 -9.85
N THR A 265 -17.90 4.94 -10.00
CA THR A 265 -17.51 4.09 -8.88
C THR A 265 -16.18 3.38 -9.16
N VAL A 266 -15.27 3.48 -8.22
CA VAL A 266 -14.02 2.70 -8.17
C VAL A 266 -14.10 1.73 -7.00
N ALA A 267 -13.97 0.42 -7.27
CA ALA A 267 -14.03 -0.64 -6.27
C ALA A 267 -12.87 -1.62 -6.43
N GLU A 268 -11.92 -1.59 -5.51
CA GLU A 268 -10.70 -2.39 -5.54
C GLU A 268 -10.74 -3.51 -4.51
N CYS A 269 -10.33 -4.73 -4.87
CA CYS A 269 -10.11 -5.86 -3.96
C CYS A 269 -11.26 -6.07 -2.95
N GLY A 270 -11.15 -5.58 -1.72
CA GLY A 270 -12.22 -5.63 -0.72
C GLY A 270 -13.49 -4.91 -1.18
N GLY A 271 -13.37 -3.75 -1.81
CA GLY A 271 -14.49 -3.03 -2.43
C GLY A 271 -15.15 -3.82 -3.56
N PHE A 272 -14.35 -4.50 -4.39
CA PHE A 272 -14.85 -5.41 -5.42
C PHE A 272 -15.63 -6.58 -4.82
N LEU A 273 -15.13 -7.20 -3.73
CA LEU A 273 -15.84 -8.26 -3.02
C LEU A 273 -17.16 -7.77 -2.39
N TYR A 274 -17.20 -6.54 -1.88
CA TYR A 274 -18.40 -5.94 -1.31
C TYR A 274 -19.51 -5.67 -2.36
N LEU A 275 -19.14 -5.41 -3.61
CA LEU A 275 -20.10 -5.26 -4.72
C LEU A 275 -20.68 -6.59 -5.21
N GLN A 276 -20.09 -7.73 -4.86
CA GLN A 276 -20.61 -9.05 -5.25
C GLN A 276 -21.98 -9.34 -4.63
N ARG A 277 -22.62 -10.41 -5.10
CA ARG A 277 -23.87 -10.89 -4.53
C ARG A 277 -23.69 -11.42 -3.12
N GLU A 278 -22.59 -12.16 -2.89
CA GLU A 278 -22.29 -12.82 -1.63
C GLU A 278 -20.79 -12.82 -1.34
N LEU A 279 -20.45 -12.91 -0.05
CA LEU A 279 -19.06 -13.07 0.43
C LEU A 279 -19.03 -14.12 1.53
N GLU A 280 -18.15 -15.10 1.41
CA GLU A 280 -17.87 -16.08 2.47
C GLU A 280 -16.95 -15.49 3.53
N ASP A 281 -17.20 -15.84 4.80
CA ASP A 281 -16.25 -15.64 5.89
C ASP A 281 -15.18 -16.75 5.91
N ARG A 282 -14.30 -16.73 6.91
CA ARG A 282 -13.24 -17.74 7.09
C ARG A 282 -13.76 -19.13 7.38
N GLU A 283 -14.96 -19.24 7.93
CA GLU A 283 -15.64 -20.51 8.23
C GLU A 283 -16.46 -21.04 7.05
N GLY A 284 -16.42 -20.37 5.90
CA GLY A 284 -17.14 -20.74 4.68
C GLY A 284 -18.65 -20.43 4.73
N ARG A 285 -19.10 -19.58 5.66
CA ARG A 285 -20.49 -19.12 5.72
C ARG A 285 -20.67 -17.96 4.77
N SER A 286 -21.67 -18.06 3.88
CA SER A 286 -21.95 -17.05 2.87
C SER A 286 -22.90 -15.97 3.41
N TYR A 287 -22.58 -14.72 3.12
CA TYR A 287 -23.34 -13.53 3.54
C TYR A 287 -23.67 -12.64 2.35
N PRO A 288 -24.91 -12.12 2.25
CA PRO A 288 -25.29 -11.22 1.17
C PRO A 288 -24.52 -9.89 1.25
N MET A 289 -24.02 -9.45 0.10
CA MET A 289 -23.34 -8.16 -0.08
C MET A 289 -24.20 -7.20 -0.91
N CYS A 290 -23.62 -6.21 -1.61
CA CYS A 290 -24.41 -5.21 -2.35
C CYS A 290 -25.21 -5.81 -3.51
N GLY A 291 -24.75 -6.89 -4.13
CA GLY A 291 -25.46 -7.57 -5.20
C GLY A 291 -25.44 -6.84 -6.55
N VAL A 292 -24.54 -5.88 -6.72
CA VAL A 292 -24.30 -5.18 -7.99
C VAL A 292 -23.67 -6.12 -9.03
N LEU A 293 -22.75 -6.96 -8.57
CA LEU A 293 -22.05 -7.96 -9.38
C LEU A 293 -22.55 -9.37 -9.06
N PRO A 294 -22.61 -10.28 -10.06
CA PRO A 294 -23.30 -11.56 -9.92
C PRO A 294 -22.52 -12.62 -9.13
N GLY A 295 -21.25 -12.39 -8.85
CA GLY A 295 -20.37 -13.39 -8.26
C GLY A 295 -20.54 -13.59 -6.76
N ARG A 296 -19.77 -14.56 -6.25
CA ARG A 296 -19.61 -14.86 -4.83
C ARG A 296 -18.11 -14.88 -4.50
N GLY A 297 -17.69 -14.09 -3.51
CA GLY A 297 -16.35 -14.16 -2.96
C GLY A 297 -16.20 -15.38 -2.03
N PHE A 298 -15.12 -16.13 -2.15
CA PHE A 298 -14.83 -17.32 -1.35
C PHE A 298 -13.36 -17.40 -0.93
N ALA A 299 -13.11 -18.03 0.22
CA ALA A 299 -11.77 -18.24 0.74
C ALA A 299 -10.98 -19.25 -0.10
N THR A 300 -9.69 -19.00 -0.27
CA THR A 300 -8.77 -19.95 -0.91
C THR A 300 -7.65 -20.37 0.05
N GLU A 301 -7.10 -21.57 -0.16
CA GLU A 301 -6.02 -22.10 0.69
C GLU A 301 -4.68 -21.38 0.46
N ARG A 302 -4.52 -20.72 -0.66
CA ARG A 302 -3.27 -20.07 -1.09
C ARG A 302 -3.53 -18.64 -1.53
N LEU A 303 -2.51 -17.83 -1.40
CA LEU A 303 -2.47 -16.49 -1.95
C LEU A 303 -2.71 -16.53 -3.46
N GLN A 304 -3.67 -15.74 -3.93
CA GLN A 304 -4.07 -15.68 -5.34
C GLN A 304 -3.35 -14.51 -6.03
N ARG A 305 -2.93 -14.73 -7.27
CA ARG A 305 -2.43 -13.69 -8.19
C ARG A 305 -1.54 -12.60 -7.56
N PHE A 306 -0.75 -12.99 -6.56
CA PHE A 306 0.11 -12.07 -5.79
C PHE A 306 1.16 -11.39 -6.66
N GLY A 307 1.31 -10.07 -6.53
CA GLY A 307 2.41 -9.25 -7.01
C GLY A 307 2.02 -8.20 -8.06
N TYR A 308 3.04 -7.66 -8.70
CA TYR A 308 2.90 -6.65 -9.74
C TYR A 308 2.33 -7.22 -11.04
N GLN A 309 1.55 -6.38 -11.71
CA GLN A 309 0.95 -6.67 -13.02
C GLN A 309 0.67 -5.40 -13.79
N THR A 310 0.51 -5.53 -15.09
CA THR A 310 0.06 -4.47 -15.98
C THR A 310 -1.36 -4.79 -16.45
N LEU A 311 -2.26 -3.83 -16.30
CA LEU A 311 -3.63 -3.91 -16.76
C LEU A 311 -3.78 -3.20 -18.10
N THR A 312 -4.36 -3.87 -19.08
CA THR A 312 -4.67 -3.27 -20.39
C THR A 312 -6.17 -3.41 -20.66
N ALA A 313 -6.85 -2.30 -20.93
CA ALA A 313 -8.27 -2.28 -21.30
C ALA A 313 -8.48 -2.48 -22.80
N LYS A 314 -9.56 -3.17 -23.16
CA LYS A 314 -9.95 -3.36 -24.58
C LYS A 314 -10.66 -2.15 -25.19
N SER A 315 -11.30 -1.35 -24.34
CA SER A 315 -12.10 -0.18 -24.72
C SER A 315 -11.92 0.95 -23.73
N ASP A 316 -12.27 2.15 -24.14
CA ASP A 316 -12.37 3.31 -23.25
C ASP A 316 -13.38 3.03 -22.12
N SER A 317 -13.06 3.55 -20.94
CA SER A 317 -13.87 3.34 -19.74
C SER A 317 -13.65 4.49 -18.73
N LEU A 318 -14.23 4.36 -17.53
CA LEU A 318 -14.07 5.32 -16.45
C LEU A 318 -12.61 5.74 -16.24
N LEU A 319 -11.71 4.78 -16.09
CA LEU A 319 -10.31 5.04 -15.76
C LEU A 319 -9.34 4.80 -16.92
N PHE A 320 -9.66 3.92 -17.86
CA PHE A 320 -8.74 3.44 -18.87
C PHE A 320 -9.08 3.97 -20.27
N ARG A 321 -8.07 4.03 -21.13
CA ARG A 321 -8.24 4.14 -22.58
C ARG A 321 -7.84 2.84 -23.26
N ALA A 322 -8.45 2.56 -24.41
CA ALA A 322 -8.18 1.32 -25.15
C ALA A 322 -6.70 1.16 -25.47
N GLY A 323 -6.13 0.03 -25.09
CA GLY A 323 -4.71 -0.31 -25.31
C GLY A 323 -3.73 0.40 -24.37
N GLU A 324 -4.20 1.16 -23.38
CA GLU A 324 -3.35 1.80 -22.38
C GLU A 324 -2.94 0.80 -21.31
N ASP A 325 -1.66 0.78 -20.97
CA ASP A 325 -1.07 -0.04 -19.95
C ASP A 325 -1.01 0.71 -18.62
N VAL A 326 -1.63 0.13 -17.58
CA VAL A 326 -1.67 0.71 -16.23
C VAL A 326 -1.03 -0.26 -15.25
N PRO A 327 0.05 0.14 -14.54
CA PRO A 327 0.63 -0.66 -13.48
C PRO A 327 -0.34 -0.85 -12.32
N ALA A 328 -0.39 -2.07 -11.79
CA ALA A 328 -1.24 -2.43 -10.68
C ALA A 328 -0.56 -3.48 -9.79
N HIS A 329 -1.13 -3.69 -8.61
CA HIS A 329 -0.70 -4.71 -7.66
C HIS A 329 -1.89 -5.52 -7.18
N GLU A 330 -1.72 -6.83 -7.01
CA GLU A 330 -2.77 -7.73 -6.53
C GLU A 330 -2.25 -8.57 -5.37
N PHE A 331 -3.05 -8.67 -4.28
CA PHE A 331 -2.67 -9.40 -3.07
C PHE A 331 -3.93 -9.80 -2.28
N HIS A 332 -4.41 -11.05 -2.43
CA HIS A 332 -5.59 -11.52 -1.72
C HIS A 332 -5.60 -13.03 -1.53
N HIS A 333 -6.29 -13.50 -0.47
CA HIS A 333 -6.57 -14.90 -0.20
C HIS A 333 -8.02 -15.30 -0.54
N TRP A 334 -8.88 -14.33 -0.87
CA TRP A 334 -10.21 -14.58 -1.40
C TRP A 334 -10.18 -14.52 -2.91
N ASP A 335 -10.96 -15.37 -3.56
CA ASP A 335 -11.22 -15.28 -4.99
C ASP A 335 -12.72 -15.07 -5.21
N CYS A 336 -13.15 -14.93 -6.45
CA CYS A 336 -14.54 -14.75 -6.82
C CYS A 336 -14.94 -15.73 -7.91
N THR A 337 -16.18 -16.21 -7.87
CA THR A 337 -16.72 -17.08 -8.93
C THR A 337 -16.81 -16.39 -10.30
N GLU A 338 -16.93 -15.06 -10.27
CA GLU A 338 -17.04 -14.21 -11.45
C GLU A 338 -16.11 -13.01 -11.32
N ASN A 339 -14.97 -13.06 -12.00
CA ASN A 339 -13.93 -12.03 -11.91
C ASN A 339 -14.02 -10.94 -12.99
N GLY A 340 -14.99 -11.04 -13.91
CA GLY A 340 -15.12 -10.15 -15.06
C GLY A 340 -14.05 -10.42 -16.15
N GLU A 341 -14.15 -9.72 -17.29
CA GLU A 341 -13.27 -9.97 -18.46
C GLU A 341 -12.86 -8.69 -19.20
N ALA A 342 -13.15 -7.52 -18.63
CA ALA A 342 -12.96 -6.24 -19.34
C ALA A 342 -11.48 -5.88 -19.50
N LEU A 343 -10.62 -6.32 -18.58
CA LEU A 343 -9.20 -6.06 -18.57
C LEU A 343 -8.40 -7.32 -18.91
N CYS A 344 -7.26 -7.14 -19.56
CA CYS A 344 -6.19 -8.11 -19.60
C CYS A 344 -5.17 -7.74 -18.54
N SER A 345 -4.89 -8.65 -17.62
CA SER A 345 -3.83 -8.52 -16.63
C SER A 345 -2.65 -9.36 -17.08
N GLU A 346 -1.45 -8.78 -17.10
CA GLU A 346 -0.21 -9.46 -17.44
C GLU A 346 0.84 -9.25 -16.34
N ARG A 347 1.43 -10.34 -15.87
CA ARG A 347 2.51 -10.30 -14.89
C ARG A 347 3.88 -10.18 -15.59
N PRO A 348 4.90 -9.68 -14.87
CA PRO A 348 6.26 -9.62 -15.38
C PRO A 348 6.88 -10.97 -15.79
N ASP A 349 6.33 -12.09 -15.32
CA ASP A 349 6.73 -13.45 -15.71
C ASP A 349 6.00 -13.97 -16.97
N GLY A 350 5.17 -13.13 -17.61
CA GLY A 350 4.44 -13.44 -18.85
C GLY A 350 3.10 -14.14 -18.64
N ARG A 351 2.71 -14.49 -17.41
CA ARG A 351 1.36 -15.03 -17.13
C ARG A 351 0.32 -13.95 -17.28
N SER A 352 -0.79 -14.29 -17.95
CA SER A 352 -1.89 -13.36 -18.16
C SER A 352 -3.24 -13.99 -17.93
N TRP A 353 -4.23 -13.17 -17.58
CA TRP A 353 -5.63 -13.57 -17.38
C TRP A 353 -6.56 -12.39 -17.63
N ARG A 354 -7.85 -12.71 -17.74
CA ARG A 354 -8.91 -11.71 -17.82
C ARG A 354 -9.45 -11.40 -16.43
N CYS A 355 -9.77 -10.13 -16.18
CA CYS A 355 -10.37 -9.69 -14.93
C CYS A 355 -11.14 -8.38 -15.10
N GLY A 356 -11.88 -8.02 -14.06
CA GLY A 356 -12.53 -6.74 -13.87
C GLY A 356 -13.85 -6.56 -14.62
N TYR A 357 -14.76 -5.89 -13.97
CA TYR A 357 -15.95 -5.27 -14.53
C TYR A 357 -15.64 -3.79 -14.71
N VAL A 358 -15.51 -3.36 -15.95
CA VAL A 358 -15.11 -1.99 -16.26
C VAL A 358 -16.06 -1.43 -17.32
N THR A 359 -16.70 -0.29 -17.01
CA THR A 359 -17.61 0.43 -17.88
C THR A 359 -17.26 1.93 -17.89
N GLU A 360 -18.07 2.75 -18.50
CA GLU A 360 -17.91 4.22 -18.47
C GLU A 360 -18.09 4.81 -17.06
N THR A 361 -18.75 4.10 -16.14
CA THR A 361 -19.05 4.56 -14.78
C THR A 361 -18.51 3.65 -13.67
N LEU A 362 -17.95 2.49 -14.00
CA LEU A 362 -17.48 1.51 -13.01
C LEU A 362 -16.08 1.01 -13.33
N TYR A 363 -15.24 0.97 -12.30
CA TYR A 363 -14.08 0.09 -12.18
C TYR A 363 -14.29 -0.82 -10.98
N ALA A 364 -14.37 -2.13 -11.18
CA ALA A 364 -14.49 -3.11 -10.08
C ALA A 364 -13.64 -4.35 -10.39
N ALA A 365 -12.54 -4.53 -9.63
CA ALA A 365 -11.57 -5.60 -9.82
C ALA A 365 -10.72 -5.86 -8.57
N PHE A 366 -10.01 -7.00 -8.53
CA PHE A 366 -9.03 -7.25 -7.45
C PHE A 366 -7.80 -6.35 -7.50
N PRO A 367 -7.21 -6.02 -8.66
CA PRO A 367 -6.03 -5.17 -8.70
C PRO A 367 -6.25 -3.80 -8.06
N HIS A 368 -5.23 -3.38 -7.29
CA HIS A 368 -5.13 -2.05 -6.71
C HIS A 368 -4.40 -1.12 -7.68
N LEU A 369 -4.93 0.07 -7.87
CA LEU A 369 -4.38 1.12 -8.71
C LEU A 369 -3.68 2.19 -7.86
N HIS A 370 -2.60 2.74 -8.38
CA HIS A 370 -1.92 3.88 -7.77
C HIS A 370 -2.12 5.15 -8.61
N PHE A 371 -2.86 6.13 -8.09
CA PHE A 371 -3.21 7.34 -8.85
C PHE A 371 -2.06 8.35 -8.97
N GLY A 372 -1.00 8.18 -8.18
CA GLY A 372 0.21 8.98 -8.27
C GLY A 372 1.19 8.55 -9.38
N GLY A 373 0.80 7.63 -10.27
CA GLY A 373 1.59 7.19 -11.43
C GLY A 373 1.52 8.15 -12.62
N GLY A 374 2.00 7.69 -13.78
CA GLY A 374 2.01 8.49 -15.02
C GLY A 374 0.67 8.57 -15.74
N THR A 375 -0.28 7.67 -15.44
CA THR A 375 -1.62 7.66 -16.04
C THR A 375 -2.57 8.56 -15.26
N PRO A 376 -3.35 9.45 -15.89
CA PRO A 376 -4.22 10.43 -15.23
C PRO A 376 -5.52 9.80 -14.71
N LEU A 377 -5.42 8.80 -13.83
CA LEU A 377 -6.57 8.04 -13.32
C LEU A 377 -7.47 8.90 -12.41
N ALA A 378 -6.85 9.72 -11.54
CA ALA A 378 -7.57 10.60 -10.63
C ALA A 378 -8.37 11.66 -11.40
N GLU A 379 -7.74 12.30 -12.39
CA GLU A 379 -8.35 13.33 -13.23
C GLU A 379 -9.54 12.78 -14.03
N ARG A 380 -9.42 11.56 -14.55
CA ARG A 380 -10.50 10.88 -15.27
C ARG A 380 -11.67 10.58 -14.35
N PHE A 381 -11.40 10.07 -13.16
CA PHE A 381 -12.44 9.76 -12.18
C PHE A 381 -13.15 11.03 -11.70
N VAL A 382 -12.38 12.06 -11.32
CA VAL A 382 -12.94 13.35 -10.87
C VAL A 382 -13.78 14.01 -11.97
N LYS A 383 -13.30 13.99 -13.22
CA LYS A 383 -14.07 14.52 -14.35
C LYS A 383 -15.41 13.79 -14.53
N ALA A 384 -15.42 12.47 -14.45
CA ALA A 384 -16.67 11.70 -14.53
C ALA A 384 -17.63 12.06 -13.37
N CYS A 385 -17.07 12.21 -12.15
CA CYS A 385 -17.85 12.64 -10.99
C CYS A 385 -18.43 14.06 -11.15
N GLU A 386 -17.65 14.99 -11.70
CA GLU A 386 -18.12 16.36 -11.99
C GLU A 386 -19.27 16.34 -13.01
N GLU A 387 -19.12 15.55 -14.08
CA GLU A 387 -20.16 15.41 -15.10
C GLU A 387 -21.44 14.80 -14.52
N TYR A 388 -21.32 13.75 -13.70
CA TYR A 388 -22.45 13.14 -13.01
C TYR A 388 -23.13 14.13 -12.05
N GLY A 389 -22.34 14.88 -11.27
CA GLY A 389 -22.84 15.86 -10.30
C GLY A 389 -23.66 17.01 -10.90
N LYS A 390 -23.47 17.33 -12.19
CA LYS A 390 -24.29 18.33 -12.91
C LYS A 390 -25.73 17.88 -13.14
N HIS A 391 -26.02 16.60 -12.94
CA HIS A 391 -27.34 15.98 -13.14
C HIS A 391 -28.05 15.58 -11.83
N LEU A 392 -27.40 15.82 -10.66
CA LEU A 392 -27.99 15.69 -9.33
C LEU A 392 -28.73 16.97 -8.93
#